data_554cd71412c963b530f37e4f18405ac8
#
_entry.id   554cd71412c963b530f37e4f18405ac8
#
_cell.length_a   1.000
_cell.length_b   1.000
_cell.length_c   1.000
_cell.angle_alpha   90.00
_cell.angle_beta   90.00
_cell.angle_gamma   90.00
#
_symmetry.space_group_name_H-M   'P 1'
#
loop_
_entity.id
_entity.type
_entity.pdbx_description
1 polymer ?
#
loop_
_entity_poly.entity_id
_entity_poly.type
_entity_poly.pdbx_seq_one_letter_code
_entity_poly.pdbx_strand_id
1 'polypeptide(L)'
;MINVLTHMSDIMIPMVIFWIVGYGMVSGVKVYETFLKGAKEGLRIVVEILPTLVGLMMAVGILRSSGFFELLGRLIGPVTQAVGLPTQLIPLLIVKMFSSSAATGLVLDIFKTCGPDSYAGMLTSILMSCTETIFYTMSVYFLAAKVTKTRYTLPGALLATLAGTVASIFLAGKM
;
A
#
# COMPACT_ATOMS: atom_id res chain seq x y z
N MET A 1 11.76 7.22 22.32
CA MET A 1 12.22 6.57 21.08
C MET A 1 11.25 6.82 19.93
N ILE A 2 9.92 6.68 20.11
CA ILE A 2 8.90 6.97 19.11
C ILE A 2 8.97 8.44 18.64
N ASN A 3 9.11 9.41 19.52
CA ASN A 3 9.23 10.83 19.15
C ASN A 3 10.43 11.15 18.26
N VAL A 4 11.53 10.41 18.37
CA VAL A 4 12.70 10.60 17.50
C VAL A 4 12.41 10.04 16.10
N LEU A 5 11.74 8.88 16.00
CA LEU A 5 11.35 8.28 14.73
C LEU A 5 10.33 9.15 13.98
N THR A 6 9.34 9.70 14.68
CA THR A 6 8.37 10.62 14.06
C THR A 6 9.03 11.91 13.56
N HIS A 7 9.90 12.54 14.37
CA HIS A 7 10.64 13.72 13.93
C HIS A 7 11.58 13.44 12.74
N MET A 8 12.24 12.26 12.72
CA MET A 8 13.04 11.88 11.56
C MET A 8 12.18 11.68 10.31
N SER A 9 10.98 11.10 10.46
CA SER A 9 10.02 10.95 9.36
C SER A 9 9.57 12.29 8.81
N ASP A 10 9.23 13.24 9.69
CA ASP A 10 8.77 14.59 9.31
C ASP A 10 9.83 15.39 8.54
N ILE A 11 11.11 15.19 8.89
CA ILE A 11 12.25 15.90 8.26
C ILE A 11 12.66 15.22 6.95
N MET A 12 12.42 13.91 6.79
CA MET A 12 12.94 13.13 5.66
C MET A 12 12.41 13.65 4.30
N ILE A 13 11.12 13.92 4.19
CA ILE A 13 10.53 14.43 2.94
C ILE A 13 11.07 15.81 2.56
N PRO A 14 11.06 16.83 3.44
CA PRO A 14 11.68 18.12 3.18
C PRO A 14 13.17 18.02 2.82
N MET A 15 13.90 17.14 3.49
CA MET A 15 15.33 16.93 3.22
C MET A 15 15.58 16.34 1.83
N VAL A 16 14.79 15.37 1.41
CA VAL A 16 14.87 14.78 0.06
C VAL A 16 14.55 15.84 -1.02
N ILE A 17 13.50 16.63 -0.80
CA ILE A 17 13.14 17.72 -1.72
C ILE A 17 14.27 18.73 -1.80
N PHE A 18 14.81 19.17 -0.67
CA PHE A 18 15.94 20.09 -0.61
C PHE A 18 17.16 19.55 -1.36
N TRP A 19 17.49 18.27 -1.16
CA TRP A 19 18.58 17.60 -1.86
C TRP A 19 18.38 17.57 -3.38
N ILE A 20 17.19 17.17 -3.84
CA ILE A 20 16.88 17.11 -5.28
C ILE A 20 16.96 18.50 -5.91
N VAL A 21 16.36 19.51 -5.29
CA VAL A 21 16.38 20.89 -5.79
C VAL A 21 17.79 21.45 -5.77
N GLY A 22 18.52 21.29 -4.67
CA GLY A 22 19.89 21.77 -4.52
C GLY A 22 20.84 21.13 -5.55
N TYR A 23 20.76 19.81 -5.72
CA TYR A 23 21.54 19.11 -6.73
C TYR A 23 21.18 19.55 -8.15
N GLY A 24 19.90 19.73 -8.44
CA GLY A 24 19.45 20.24 -9.75
C GLY A 24 20.00 21.63 -10.06
N MET A 25 20.02 22.55 -9.08
CA MET A 25 20.59 23.89 -9.21
C MET A 25 22.10 23.85 -9.47
N VAL A 26 22.85 23.04 -8.72
CA VAL A 26 24.31 22.87 -8.90
C VAL A 26 24.63 22.25 -10.25
N SER A 27 23.75 21.36 -10.75
CA SER A 27 23.90 20.72 -12.06
C SER A 27 23.44 21.59 -13.24
N GLY A 28 23.06 22.86 -13.00
CA GLY A 28 22.62 23.79 -14.05
C GLY A 28 21.25 23.46 -14.66
N VAL A 29 20.47 22.61 -13.99
CA VAL A 29 19.11 22.26 -14.44
C VAL A 29 18.16 23.42 -14.15
N LYS A 30 17.30 23.78 -15.10
CA LYS A 30 16.20 24.73 -14.89
C LYS A 30 15.10 24.11 -14.02
N VAL A 31 15.33 24.11 -12.72
CA VAL A 31 14.52 23.36 -11.71
C VAL A 31 13.04 23.68 -11.83
N TYR A 32 12.66 24.96 -11.97
CA TYR A 32 11.27 25.37 -12.08
C TYR A 32 10.59 24.85 -13.37
N GLU A 33 11.27 24.96 -14.52
CA GLU A 33 10.73 24.44 -15.79
C GLU A 33 10.57 22.93 -15.76
N THR A 34 11.55 22.22 -15.16
CA THR A 34 11.51 20.77 -14.99
C THR A 34 10.40 20.36 -14.04
N PHE A 35 10.20 21.08 -12.94
CA PHE A 35 9.10 20.88 -12.02
C PHE A 35 7.73 21.03 -12.72
N LEU A 36 7.54 22.11 -13.50
CA LEU A 36 6.30 22.34 -14.24
C LEU A 36 6.02 21.23 -15.26
N LYS A 37 7.06 20.73 -15.92
CA LYS A 37 6.92 19.58 -16.83
C LYS A 37 6.47 18.33 -16.09
N GLY A 38 7.13 18.00 -14.98
CA GLY A 38 6.75 16.87 -14.13
C GLY A 38 5.35 17.00 -13.55
N ALA A 39 4.94 18.21 -13.13
CA ALA A 39 3.59 18.46 -12.61
C ALA A 39 2.51 18.23 -13.70
N LYS A 40 2.75 18.65 -14.94
CA LYS A 40 1.84 18.38 -16.07
C LYS A 40 1.73 16.88 -16.38
N GLU A 41 2.87 16.17 -16.39
CA GLU A 41 2.90 14.72 -16.58
C GLU A 41 2.16 14.01 -15.45
N GLY A 42 2.36 14.41 -14.19
CA GLY A 42 1.65 13.89 -13.03
C GLY A 42 0.13 14.07 -13.12
N LEU A 43 -0.33 15.27 -13.50
CA LEU A 43 -1.77 15.52 -13.71
C LEU A 43 -2.36 14.64 -14.81
N ARG A 44 -1.62 14.43 -15.89
CA ARG A 44 -2.06 13.52 -16.97
C ARG A 44 -2.23 12.09 -16.44
N ILE A 45 -1.25 11.59 -15.68
CA ILE A 45 -1.32 10.26 -15.07
C ILE A 45 -2.56 10.15 -14.16
N VAL A 46 -2.85 11.16 -13.33
CA VAL A 46 -4.05 11.18 -12.48
C VAL A 46 -5.33 11.00 -13.30
N VAL A 47 -5.46 11.73 -14.40
CA VAL A 47 -6.64 11.61 -15.30
C VAL A 47 -6.71 10.22 -15.93
N GLU A 48 -5.58 9.65 -16.33
CA GLU A 48 -5.52 8.32 -16.94
C GLU A 48 -5.89 7.19 -15.97
N ILE A 49 -5.51 7.28 -14.69
CA ILE A 49 -5.82 6.25 -13.70
C ILE A 49 -7.20 6.43 -13.04
N LEU A 50 -7.79 7.62 -13.09
CA LEU A 50 -9.06 7.93 -12.43
C LEU A 50 -10.21 6.97 -12.80
N PRO A 51 -10.46 6.62 -14.07
CA PRO A 51 -11.51 5.68 -14.44
C PRO A 51 -11.31 4.29 -13.82
N THR A 52 -10.06 3.83 -13.75
CA THR A 52 -9.71 2.56 -13.12
C THR A 52 -10.01 2.58 -11.62
N LEU A 53 -9.64 3.67 -10.91
CA LEU A 53 -9.94 3.82 -9.49
C LEU A 53 -11.44 3.85 -9.22
N VAL A 54 -12.21 4.59 -10.03
CA VAL A 54 -13.68 4.63 -9.91
C VAL A 54 -14.27 3.24 -10.11
N GLY A 55 -13.85 2.51 -11.15
CA GLY A 55 -14.29 1.14 -11.39
C GLY A 55 -13.97 0.19 -10.22
N LEU A 56 -12.78 0.31 -9.64
CA LEU A 56 -12.37 -0.49 -8.46
C LEU A 56 -13.21 -0.15 -7.23
N MET A 57 -13.47 1.14 -6.97
CA MET A 57 -14.33 1.55 -5.85
C MET A 57 -15.76 1.02 -6.01
N MET A 58 -16.30 1.02 -7.23
CA MET A 58 -17.61 0.43 -7.51
C MET A 58 -17.60 -1.09 -7.26
N ALA A 59 -16.59 -1.79 -7.75
CA ALA A 59 -16.44 -3.24 -7.53
C ALA A 59 -16.34 -3.58 -6.03
N VAL A 60 -15.55 -2.82 -5.26
CA VAL A 60 -15.46 -2.97 -3.80
C VAL A 60 -16.80 -2.70 -3.12
N GLY A 61 -17.55 -1.68 -3.57
CA GLY A 61 -18.89 -1.39 -3.07
C GLY A 61 -19.86 -2.55 -3.31
N ILE A 62 -19.83 -3.17 -4.48
CA ILE A 62 -20.65 -4.35 -4.81
C ILE A 62 -20.26 -5.54 -3.91
N LEU A 63 -18.97 -5.82 -3.74
CA LEU A 63 -18.48 -6.89 -2.86
C LEU A 63 -18.89 -6.67 -1.41
N ARG A 64 -18.89 -5.43 -0.94
CA ARG A 64 -19.39 -5.08 0.39
C ARG A 64 -20.90 -5.32 0.51
N SER A 65 -21.67 -4.85 -0.46
CA SER A 65 -23.14 -5.01 -0.45
C SER A 65 -23.58 -6.47 -0.58
N SER A 66 -22.76 -7.32 -1.19
CA SER A 66 -23.04 -8.76 -1.33
C SER A 66 -22.83 -9.57 -0.05
N GLY A 67 -22.31 -8.97 1.03
CA GLY A 67 -21.97 -9.69 2.26
C GLY A 67 -20.68 -10.53 2.16
N PHE A 68 -19.91 -10.38 1.07
CA PHE A 68 -18.70 -11.17 0.87
C PHE A 68 -17.64 -10.90 1.94
N PHE A 69 -17.52 -9.65 2.39
CA PHE A 69 -16.54 -9.28 3.43
C PHE A 69 -16.95 -9.80 4.81
N GLU A 70 -18.26 -9.86 5.10
CA GLU A 70 -18.79 -10.50 6.31
C GLU A 70 -18.51 -12.00 6.32
N LEU A 71 -18.67 -12.65 5.18
CA LEU A 71 -18.36 -14.08 5.04
C LEU A 71 -16.87 -14.34 5.31
N LEU A 72 -15.98 -13.56 4.69
CA LEU A 72 -14.53 -13.64 4.95
C LEU A 72 -14.21 -13.38 6.43
N GLY A 73 -14.83 -12.35 7.03
CA GLY A 73 -14.66 -12.02 8.44
C GLY A 73 -15.09 -13.14 9.38
N ARG A 74 -16.16 -13.87 9.06
CA ARG A 74 -16.59 -15.06 9.85
C ARG A 74 -15.64 -16.23 9.73
N LEU A 75 -15.09 -16.47 8.55
CA LEU A 75 -14.18 -17.59 8.30
C LEU A 75 -12.80 -17.37 8.94
N ILE A 76 -12.23 -16.18 8.81
CA ILE A 76 -10.86 -15.89 9.19
C ILE A 76 -10.77 -15.05 10.47
N GLY A 77 -11.90 -14.42 10.87
CA GLY A 77 -12.00 -13.52 12.02
C GLY A 77 -11.45 -14.05 13.34
N PRO A 78 -11.73 -15.31 13.74
CA PRO A 78 -11.17 -15.85 14.97
C PRO A 78 -9.62 -15.86 15.02
N VAL A 79 -9.00 -16.10 13.86
CA VAL A 79 -7.52 -16.10 13.75
C VAL A 79 -6.96 -14.68 13.76
N THR A 80 -7.61 -13.77 13.05
CA THR A 80 -7.13 -12.38 12.92
C THR A 80 -7.35 -11.57 14.19
N GLN A 81 -8.43 -11.81 14.92
CA GLN A 81 -8.68 -11.17 16.21
C GLN A 81 -7.63 -11.55 17.26
N ALA A 82 -7.17 -12.81 17.27
CA ALA A 82 -6.11 -13.25 18.15
C ALA A 82 -4.78 -12.48 17.96
N VAL A 83 -4.57 -11.94 16.74
CA VAL A 83 -3.36 -11.17 16.37
C VAL A 83 -3.63 -9.65 16.44
N GLY A 84 -4.84 -9.22 16.76
CA GLY A 84 -5.21 -7.79 16.80
C GLY A 84 -5.44 -7.14 15.42
N LEU A 85 -5.67 -7.95 14.38
CA LEU A 85 -5.97 -7.48 13.03
C LEU A 85 -7.47 -7.23 12.87
N PRO A 86 -7.92 -5.99 12.55
CA PRO A 86 -9.32 -5.71 12.25
C PRO A 86 -9.80 -6.54 11.05
N THR A 87 -10.99 -7.15 11.18
CA THR A 87 -11.57 -8.02 10.14
C THR A 87 -11.78 -7.29 8.81
N GLN A 88 -11.96 -5.96 8.85
CA GLN A 88 -12.12 -5.11 7.68
C GLN A 88 -10.88 -5.06 6.77
N LEU A 89 -9.69 -5.40 7.31
CA LEU A 89 -8.43 -5.40 6.56
C LEU A 89 -8.12 -6.76 5.90
N ILE A 90 -8.88 -7.81 6.23
CA ILE A 90 -8.69 -9.15 5.64
C ILE A 90 -8.78 -9.11 4.11
N PRO A 91 -9.83 -8.49 3.51
CA PRO A 91 -9.93 -8.39 2.05
C PRO A 91 -8.74 -7.66 1.43
N LEU A 92 -8.27 -6.60 2.09
CA LEU A 92 -7.11 -5.84 1.63
C LEU A 92 -5.85 -6.71 1.56
N LEU A 93 -5.55 -7.46 2.62
CA LEU A 93 -4.38 -8.34 2.66
C LEU A 93 -4.41 -9.40 1.56
N ILE A 94 -5.58 -10.01 1.34
CA ILE A 94 -5.75 -11.03 0.30
C ILE A 94 -5.58 -10.40 -1.09
N VAL A 95 -6.34 -9.33 -1.38
CA VAL A 95 -6.35 -8.69 -2.71
C VAL A 95 -4.99 -8.09 -3.05
N LYS A 96 -4.30 -7.52 -2.04
CA LYS A 96 -2.98 -6.94 -2.25
C LYS A 96 -1.94 -7.95 -2.74
N MET A 97 -2.04 -9.20 -2.35
CA MET A 97 -1.12 -10.25 -2.83
C MET A 97 -1.19 -10.44 -4.35
N PHE A 98 -2.33 -10.10 -4.97
CA PHE A 98 -2.58 -10.26 -6.41
C PHE A 98 -2.51 -8.95 -7.19
N SER A 99 -3.00 -7.84 -6.63
CA SER A 99 -3.18 -6.58 -7.36
C SER A 99 -3.02 -5.35 -6.46
N SER A 100 -2.00 -4.54 -6.74
CA SER A 100 -1.81 -3.24 -6.07
C SER A 100 -2.94 -2.25 -6.37
N SER A 101 -3.43 -2.22 -7.62
CA SER A 101 -4.50 -1.30 -8.00
C SER A 101 -5.81 -1.63 -7.29
N ALA A 102 -6.18 -2.92 -7.23
CA ALA A 102 -7.36 -3.36 -6.49
C ALA A 102 -7.22 -3.10 -4.98
N ALA A 103 -6.03 -3.30 -4.42
CA ALA A 103 -5.72 -2.96 -3.04
C ALA A 103 -5.92 -1.46 -2.77
N THR A 104 -5.51 -0.57 -3.68
CA THR A 104 -5.73 0.87 -3.57
C THR A 104 -7.22 1.22 -3.48
N GLY A 105 -8.09 0.54 -4.25
CA GLY A 105 -9.54 0.70 -4.14
C GLY A 105 -10.07 0.33 -2.75
N LEU A 106 -9.58 -0.77 -2.16
CA LEU A 106 -9.93 -1.18 -0.79
C LEU A 106 -9.40 -0.20 0.27
N VAL A 107 -8.20 0.34 0.09
CA VAL A 107 -7.65 1.39 0.96
C VAL A 107 -8.54 2.62 1.00
N LEU A 108 -8.95 3.11 -0.18
CA LEU A 108 -9.85 4.26 -0.28
C LEU A 108 -11.20 3.99 0.39
N ASP A 109 -11.73 2.78 0.27
CA ASP A 109 -12.95 2.37 0.95
C ASP A 109 -12.78 2.33 2.48
N ILE A 110 -11.67 1.80 3.00
CA ILE A 110 -11.33 1.81 4.42
C ILE A 110 -11.19 3.24 4.94
N PHE A 111 -10.50 4.12 4.22
CA PHE A 111 -10.37 5.52 4.61
C PHE A 111 -11.70 6.27 4.62
N LYS A 112 -12.59 5.95 3.67
CA LYS A 112 -13.94 6.54 3.61
C LYS A 112 -14.83 6.07 4.75
N THR A 113 -14.72 4.80 5.15
CA THR A 113 -15.62 4.19 6.15
C THR A 113 -15.12 4.31 7.58
N CYS A 114 -13.82 4.18 7.79
CA CYS A 114 -13.20 4.18 9.12
C CYS A 114 -12.48 5.50 9.43
N GLY A 115 -12.10 6.27 8.42
CA GLY A 115 -11.22 7.43 8.54
C GLY A 115 -9.73 7.07 8.44
N PRO A 116 -8.89 7.94 7.83
CA PRO A 116 -7.46 7.69 7.68
C PRO A 116 -6.71 7.66 9.03
N ASP A 117 -7.14 8.48 10.01
CA ASP A 117 -6.51 8.61 11.33
C ASP A 117 -7.02 7.57 12.35
N SER A 118 -7.95 6.69 11.95
CA SER A 118 -8.39 5.57 12.78
C SER A 118 -7.31 4.49 12.86
N TYR A 119 -7.38 3.63 13.89
CA TYR A 119 -6.50 2.47 13.98
C TYR A 119 -6.48 1.63 12.68
N ALA A 120 -7.66 1.39 12.09
CA ALA A 120 -7.77 0.67 10.82
C ALA A 120 -7.13 1.44 9.65
N GLY A 121 -7.29 2.76 9.59
CA GLY A 121 -6.67 3.61 8.57
C GLY A 121 -5.16 3.66 8.69
N MET A 122 -4.63 3.90 9.88
CA MET A 122 -3.19 3.89 10.14
C MET A 122 -2.57 2.53 9.85
N LEU A 123 -3.17 1.45 10.34
CA LEU A 123 -2.70 0.09 10.06
C LEU A 123 -2.71 -0.22 8.56
N THR A 124 -3.75 0.23 7.84
CA THR A 124 -3.84 0.12 6.38
C THR A 124 -2.67 0.82 5.70
N SER A 125 -2.33 2.04 6.10
CA SER A 125 -1.22 2.82 5.55
C SER A 125 0.13 2.13 5.78
N ILE A 126 0.37 1.61 6.98
CA ILE A 126 1.59 0.86 7.30
C ILE A 126 1.65 -0.43 6.49
N LEU A 127 0.56 -1.20 6.43
CA LEU A 127 0.48 -2.43 5.64
C LEU A 127 0.75 -2.19 4.15
N MET A 128 0.25 -1.07 3.61
CA MET A 128 0.50 -0.71 2.21
C MET A 128 1.97 -0.41 1.93
N SER A 129 2.71 0.12 2.88
CA SER A 129 4.14 0.40 2.74
C SER A 129 5.05 -0.80 3.03
N CYS A 130 4.63 -1.72 3.91
CA CYS A 130 5.47 -2.83 4.38
C CYS A 130 5.27 -4.14 3.62
N THR A 131 4.28 -4.24 2.75
CA THR A 131 3.96 -5.48 2.02
C THR A 131 3.89 -5.23 0.51
N GLU A 132 4.11 -6.29 -0.29
CA GLU A 132 4.14 -6.23 -1.75
C GLU A 132 3.16 -7.21 -2.41
N THR A 133 2.88 -6.99 -3.71
CA THR A 133 2.05 -7.87 -4.54
C THR A 133 2.82 -9.12 -4.94
N ILE A 134 2.77 -10.16 -4.13
CA ILE A 134 3.60 -11.36 -4.28
C ILE A 134 3.41 -12.00 -5.66
N PHE A 135 2.17 -12.34 -6.00
CA PHE A 135 1.89 -13.13 -7.22
C PHE A 135 2.17 -12.33 -8.50
N TYR A 136 1.79 -11.05 -8.52
CA TYR A 136 2.09 -10.18 -9.66
C TYR A 136 3.60 -10.01 -9.85
N THR A 137 4.30 -9.63 -8.79
CA THR A 137 5.75 -9.40 -8.82
C THR A 137 6.50 -10.65 -9.26
N MET A 138 6.19 -11.81 -8.67
CA MET A 138 6.79 -13.07 -9.08
C MET A 138 6.53 -13.39 -10.55
N SER A 139 5.30 -13.20 -11.03
CA SER A 139 4.94 -13.47 -12.42
C SER A 139 5.75 -12.61 -13.39
N VAL A 140 5.86 -11.30 -13.13
CA VAL A 140 6.58 -10.37 -14.00
C VAL A 140 8.08 -10.65 -13.99
N TYR A 141 8.69 -10.78 -12.82
CA TYR A 141 10.14 -10.99 -12.72
C TYR A 141 10.57 -12.36 -13.19
N PHE A 142 9.82 -13.42 -12.90
CA PHE A 142 10.14 -14.77 -13.33
C PHE A 142 10.00 -14.92 -14.85
N LEU A 143 8.98 -14.29 -15.42
CA LEU A 143 8.82 -14.26 -16.88
C LEU A 143 9.99 -13.52 -17.54
N ALA A 144 10.34 -12.34 -17.04
CA ALA A 144 11.45 -11.54 -17.56
C ALA A 144 12.81 -12.27 -17.43
N ALA A 145 13.05 -12.93 -16.29
CA ALA A 145 14.27 -13.68 -16.02
C ALA A 145 14.25 -15.12 -16.60
N LYS A 146 13.16 -15.53 -17.27
CA LYS A 146 12.93 -16.91 -17.77
C LYS A 146 13.09 -17.99 -16.70
N VAL A 147 12.73 -17.67 -15.45
CA VAL A 147 12.75 -18.60 -14.32
C VAL A 147 11.44 -19.42 -14.33
N THR A 148 11.56 -20.74 -14.35
CA THR A 148 10.40 -21.65 -14.41
C THR A 148 10.07 -22.29 -13.06
N LYS A 149 11.01 -22.27 -12.09
CA LYS A 149 10.84 -22.90 -10.78
C LYS A 149 10.90 -21.86 -9.68
N THR A 150 9.82 -21.70 -8.96
CA THR A 150 9.72 -20.72 -7.84
C THR A 150 10.51 -21.11 -6.61
N ARG A 151 10.82 -22.42 -6.45
CA ARG A 151 11.51 -22.98 -5.25
C ARG A 151 10.95 -22.41 -3.95
N TYR A 152 11.82 -21.74 -3.17
CA TYR A 152 11.47 -21.14 -1.86
C TYR A 152 10.97 -19.69 -1.95
N THR A 153 10.87 -19.10 -3.14
CA THR A 153 10.49 -17.69 -3.30
C THR A 153 9.07 -17.44 -2.79
N LEU A 154 8.10 -18.28 -3.17
CA LEU A 154 6.73 -18.11 -2.72
C LEU A 154 6.57 -18.30 -1.20
N PRO A 155 7.05 -19.40 -0.57
CA PRO A 155 7.02 -19.52 0.88
C PRO A 155 7.76 -18.38 1.60
N GLY A 156 8.91 -17.96 1.10
CA GLY A 156 9.66 -16.84 1.65
C GLY A 156 8.90 -15.52 1.59
N ALA A 157 8.27 -15.22 0.45
CA ALA A 157 7.45 -14.02 0.28
C ALA A 157 6.22 -14.02 1.20
N LEU A 158 5.56 -15.17 1.37
CA LEU A 158 4.42 -15.33 2.29
C LEU A 158 4.85 -15.11 3.74
N LEU A 159 5.97 -15.68 4.15
CA LEU A 159 6.53 -15.49 5.49
C LEU A 159 6.94 -14.03 5.73
N ALA A 160 7.55 -13.37 4.74
CA ALA A 160 7.91 -11.96 4.82
C ALA A 160 6.67 -11.06 4.96
N THR A 161 5.61 -11.33 4.18
CA THR A 161 4.34 -10.61 4.28
C THR A 161 3.66 -10.81 5.63
N LEU A 162 3.69 -12.02 6.15
CA LEU A 162 3.16 -12.32 7.49
C LEU A 162 3.95 -11.59 8.58
N ALA A 163 5.28 -11.61 8.51
CA ALA A 163 6.14 -10.88 9.44
C ALA A 163 5.90 -9.35 9.34
N GLY A 164 5.79 -8.80 8.12
CA GLY A 164 5.43 -7.41 7.87
C GLY A 164 4.07 -7.04 8.45
N THR A 165 3.07 -7.91 8.30
CA THR A 165 1.73 -7.72 8.88
C THR A 165 1.77 -7.67 10.41
N VAL A 166 2.47 -8.60 11.05
CA VAL A 166 2.61 -8.62 12.52
C VAL A 166 3.35 -7.37 13.01
N ALA A 167 4.43 -6.98 12.34
CA ALA A 167 5.16 -5.76 12.67
C ALA A 167 4.29 -4.51 12.51
N SER A 168 3.46 -4.44 11.46
CA SER A 168 2.53 -3.35 11.21
C SER A 168 1.47 -3.22 12.32
N ILE A 169 0.90 -4.34 12.78
CA ILE A 169 -0.05 -4.37 13.89
C ILE A 169 0.59 -3.84 15.17
N PHE A 170 1.82 -4.28 15.45
CA PHE A 170 2.56 -3.83 16.64
C PHE A 170 2.90 -2.33 16.59
N LEU A 171 3.27 -1.81 15.42
CA LEU A 171 3.57 -0.39 15.23
C LEU A 171 2.30 0.46 15.35
N ALA A 172 1.24 0.09 14.65
CA ALA A 172 -0.03 0.82 14.69
C ALA A 172 -0.66 0.83 16.10
N GLY A 173 -0.46 -0.23 16.88
CA GLY A 173 -0.95 -0.28 18.27
C GLY A 173 -0.17 0.58 19.25
N LYS A 174 0.97 1.16 18.83
CA LYS A 174 1.81 2.06 19.66
C LYS A 174 1.74 3.53 19.25
N MET A 175 1.11 3.83 18.14
CA MET A 175 0.87 5.19 17.65
C MET A 175 -0.45 5.71 18.16
#